data_97a7de74f1fde27885938d47e9f821b5
#
_entry.id   97a7de74f1fde27885938d47e9f821b5
#
_cell.length_a   1.000
_cell.length_b   1.000
_cell.length_c   1.000
_cell.angle_alpha   90.00
_cell.angle_beta   90.00
_cell.angle_gamma   90.00
#
_symmetry.space_group_name_H-M   'P 1'
#
loop_
_entity.id
_entity.type
_entity.pdbx_description
1 polymer ?
#
loop_
_entity_poly.entity_id
_entity_poly.type
_entity_poly.pdbx_seq_one_letter_code
_entity_poly.pdbx_strand_id
1 'polypeptide(L)'
;MLATDLMIPAVADVRGTTITYYDSRDEKDRDDVLVMIHGTSGSTKAHFGFLFPILAAKQRVVSIDWTQPAPNGKPIELDQLVDQVAGAIEEILPGRKAFLLGYSLGAVVTAAVAARRPDLVERLVLVAGWMKTDLQQILRNDVWQALRASGDGAIRAYSTFCAFGGPFLASKTLADLQPGMDAMAFDAFGDQQMELNRRINIVEDVHRISAPTLVIGCTHDQMVPIRHQKALFGAIEDARFAEIPTGHAVVFERPSELTHHIQRFLDEPEAFTAGSIVPTPQP
;
A
#
# COMPACT_ATOMS: atom_id res chain seq x y z
N MET A 1 -13.52 3.08 -23.30
CA MET A 1 -13.71 3.48 -21.90
C MET A 1 -12.38 4.07 -21.45
N LEU A 2 -12.35 5.32 -21.00
CA LEU A 2 -11.13 5.92 -20.47
C LEU A 2 -10.84 5.26 -19.12
N ALA A 3 -9.57 5.10 -18.76
CA ALA A 3 -9.15 4.46 -17.49
C ALA A 3 -9.79 5.09 -16.23
N THR A 4 -10.17 6.37 -16.32
CA THR A 4 -10.88 7.11 -15.27
C THR A 4 -12.33 6.70 -15.08
N ASP A 5 -12.96 6.10 -16.08
CA ASP A 5 -14.38 5.71 -16.03
C ASP A 5 -14.63 4.49 -15.11
N LEU A 6 -13.57 3.74 -14.80
CA LEU A 6 -13.61 2.57 -13.90
C LEU A 6 -13.49 2.94 -12.42
N MET A 7 -13.02 4.14 -12.09
CA MET A 7 -12.88 4.62 -10.71
C MET A 7 -14.13 5.37 -10.26
N ILE A 8 -15.20 4.66 -9.93
CA ILE A 8 -16.46 5.25 -9.51
C ILE A 8 -16.41 5.53 -8.02
N PRO A 9 -16.43 6.82 -7.59
CA PRO A 9 -16.39 7.16 -6.18
C PRO A 9 -17.70 6.81 -5.49
N ALA A 10 -17.58 6.31 -4.27
CA ALA A 10 -18.70 6.05 -3.36
C ALA A 10 -18.27 6.35 -1.93
N VAL A 11 -19.21 6.30 -0.99
CA VAL A 11 -18.95 6.50 0.44
C VAL A 11 -19.56 5.36 1.25
N ALA A 12 -18.90 4.99 2.32
CA ALA A 12 -19.38 4.07 3.33
C ALA A 12 -19.37 4.76 4.70
N ASP A 13 -20.35 4.49 5.55
CA ASP A 13 -20.31 4.90 6.95
C ASP A 13 -19.73 3.77 7.79
N VAL A 14 -18.57 4.01 8.36
CA VAL A 14 -17.90 3.07 9.24
C VAL A 14 -17.94 3.61 10.65
N ARG A 15 -18.89 3.15 11.44
CA ARG A 15 -19.06 3.54 12.86
C ARG A 15 -19.12 5.06 13.06
N GLY A 16 -19.82 5.78 12.19
CA GLY A 16 -19.96 7.23 12.23
C GLY A 16 -18.80 8.00 11.57
N THR A 17 -17.88 7.29 10.90
CA THR A 17 -16.83 7.89 10.07
C THR A 17 -17.15 7.65 8.60
N THR A 18 -17.30 8.73 7.83
CA THR A 18 -17.51 8.64 6.38
C THR A 18 -16.18 8.33 5.70
N ILE A 19 -16.11 7.21 4.99
CA ILE A 19 -14.96 6.74 4.23
C ILE A 19 -15.26 6.82 2.74
N THR A 20 -14.38 7.42 1.98
CA THR A 20 -14.45 7.41 0.52
C THR A 20 -13.82 6.13 -0.03
N TYR A 21 -14.45 5.51 -0.99
CA TYR A 21 -13.85 4.41 -1.74
C TYR A 21 -14.17 4.52 -3.23
N TYR A 22 -13.41 3.81 -4.04
CA TYR A 22 -13.60 3.70 -5.49
C TYR A 22 -13.89 2.25 -5.82
N ASP A 23 -14.92 2.02 -6.64
CA ASP A 23 -15.39 0.69 -7.02
C ASP A 23 -15.46 0.59 -8.53
N SER A 24 -14.84 -0.42 -9.11
CA SER A 24 -14.89 -0.67 -10.55
C SER A 24 -16.26 -1.18 -11.02
N ARG A 25 -17.12 -1.61 -10.09
CA ARG A 25 -18.49 -2.11 -10.35
C ARG A 25 -18.53 -3.09 -11.52
N ASP A 26 -17.82 -4.20 -11.40
CA ASP A 26 -17.95 -5.27 -12.39
C ASP A 26 -19.37 -5.85 -12.31
N GLU A 27 -20.15 -5.69 -13.40
CA GLU A 27 -21.52 -6.24 -13.52
C GLU A 27 -21.55 -7.78 -13.47
N LYS A 28 -20.39 -8.44 -13.54
CA LYS A 28 -20.28 -9.90 -13.60
C LYS A 28 -20.32 -10.59 -12.24
N ASP A 29 -20.64 -9.88 -11.16
CA ASP A 29 -20.78 -10.41 -9.80
C ASP A 29 -19.75 -11.51 -9.47
N ARG A 30 -18.46 -11.20 -9.75
CA ARG A 30 -17.38 -12.14 -9.45
C ARG A 30 -17.23 -12.20 -7.94
N ASP A 31 -17.09 -13.42 -7.42
CA ASP A 31 -16.92 -13.64 -5.99
C ASP A 31 -15.60 -13.04 -5.49
N ASP A 32 -14.60 -12.87 -6.36
CA ASP A 32 -13.28 -12.38 -6.03
C ASP A 32 -13.19 -10.86 -6.13
N VAL A 33 -13.13 -10.17 -5.01
CA VAL A 33 -12.98 -8.72 -4.93
C VAL A 33 -11.61 -8.37 -4.38
N LEU A 34 -10.85 -7.57 -5.14
CA LEU A 34 -9.57 -7.01 -4.68
C LEU A 34 -9.80 -5.66 -3.99
N VAL A 35 -9.49 -5.59 -2.71
CA VAL A 35 -9.52 -4.35 -1.92
C VAL A 35 -8.10 -3.79 -1.81
N MET A 36 -7.90 -2.55 -2.24
CA MET A 36 -6.60 -1.88 -2.30
C MET A 36 -6.50 -0.76 -1.27
N ILE A 37 -5.39 -0.72 -0.53
CA ILE A 37 -5.12 0.27 0.53
C ILE A 37 -3.82 1.01 0.21
N HIS A 38 -3.93 2.33 0.05
CA HIS A 38 -2.81 3.20 -0.33
C HIS A 38 -1.82 3.45 0.81
N GLY A 39 -0.66 4.05 0.51
CA GLY A 39 0.36 4.42 1.48
C GLY A 39 0.16 5.80 2.11
N THR A 40 1.12 6.21 2.92
CA THR A 40 1.18 7.49 3.63
C THR A 40 0.94 8.68 2.69
N SER A 41 0.10 9.63 3.11
CA SER A 41 -0.26 10.85 2.35
C SER A 41 -0.78 10.58 0.94
N GLY A 42 -1.24 9.34 0.68
CA GLY A 42 -1.74 8.91 -0.61
C GLY A 42 -3.26 8.99 -0.73
N SER A 43 -3.71 8.54 -1.87
CA SER A 43 -5.11 8.27 -2.18
C SER A 43 -5.15 7.22 -3.29
N THR A 44 -6.31 6.68 -3.57
CA THR A 44 -6.53 5.81 -4.73
C THR A 44 -5.99 6.43 -6.02
N LYS A 45 -6.32 7.69 -6.27
CA LYS A 45 -5.88 8.40 -7.48
C LYS A 45 -4.37 8.62 -7.51
N ALA A 46 -3.79 8.99 -6.36
CA ALA A 46 -2.36 9.30 -6.28
C ALA A 46 -1.48 8.05 -6.40
N HIS A 47 -1.83 6.95 -5.72
CA HIS A 47 -0.98 5.75 -5.70
C HIS A 47 -1.43 4.67 -6.69
N PHE A 48 -2.72 4.58 -6.99
CA PHE A 48 -3.26 3.48 -7.79
C PHE A 48 -3.87 3.94 -9.12
N GLY A 49 -3.67 5.21 -9.51
CA GLY A 49 -4.22 5.75 -10.75
C GLY A 49 -3.89 4.93 -12.01
N PHE A 50 -2.71 4.31 -12.05
CA PHE A 50 -2.31 3.38 -13.12
C PHE A 50 -2.69 1.93 -12.82
N LEU A 51 -2.56 1.50 -11.56
CA LEU A 51 -2.73 0.10 -11.17
C LEU A 51 -4.21 -0.31 -11.14
N PHE A 52 -5.07 0.55 -10.62
CA PHE A 52 -6.50 0.27 -10.47
C PHE A 52 -7.17 -0.12 -11.80
N PRO A 53 -7.09 0.66 -12.90
CA PRO A 53 -7.77 0.30 -14.14
C PRO A 53 -7.21 -0.97 -14.78
N ILE A 54 -5.93 -1.27 -14.61
CA ILE A 54 -5.31 -2.50 -15.14
C ILE A 54 -5.86 -3.73 -14.41
N LEU A 55 -5.95 -3.67 -13.08
CA LEU A 55 -6.50 -4.75 -12.27
C LEU A 55 -8.02 -4.88 -12.46
N ALA A 56 -8.73 -3.77 -12.57
CA ALA A 56 -10.18 -3.72 -12.81
C ALA A 56 -10.61 -4.33 -14.15
N ALA A 57 -9.69 -4.45 -15.12
CA ALA A 57 -9.97 -5.14 -16.38
C ALA A 57 -10.18 -6.66 -16.18
N LYS A 58 -9.70 -7.24 -15.09
CA LYS A 58 -9.76 -8.68 -14.83
C LYS A 58 -10.72 -9.08 -13.70
N GLN A 59 -10.88 -8.24 -12.68
CA GLN A 59 -11.69 -8.54 -11.49
C GLN A 59 -12.32 -7.27 -10.92
N ARG A 60 -13.30 -7.41 -10.04
CA ARG A 60 -13.80 -6.26 -9.30
C ARG A 60 -12.72 -5.73 -8.35
N VAL A 61 -12.47 -4.42 -8.43
CA VAL A 61 -11.50 -3.72 -7.59
C VAL A 61 -12.23 -2.66 -6.78
N VAL A 62 -11.98 -2.66 -5.49
CA VAL A 62 -12.37 -1.61 -4.55
C VAL A 62 -11.10 -0.99 -3.99
N SER A 63 -10.98 0.34 -3.96
CA SER A 63 -9.85 1.01 -3.32
C SER A 63 -10.36 1.99 -2.28
N ILE A 64 -9.85 1.89 -1.06
CA ILE A 64 -10.32 2.67 0.09
C ILE A 64 -9.37 3.82 0.33
N ASP A 65 -9.92 5.04 0.40
CA ASP A 65 -9.23 6.23 0.87
C ASP A 65 -9.64 6.47 2.34
N TRP A 66 -8.74 6.17 3.27
CA TRP A 66 -9.01 6.40 4.69
C TRP A 66 -9.15 7.89 5.01
N THR A 67 -9.94 8.18 6.03
CA THR A 67 -10.26 9.53 6.47
C THR A 67 -9.51 9.83 7.78
N GLN A 68 -9.13 11.09 7.96
CA GLN A 68 -8.54 11.53 9.23
C GLN A 68 -9.49 11.21 10.37
N PRO A 69 -9.06 10.43 11.38
CA PRO A 69 -9.86 10.19 12.58
C PRO A 69 -10.23 11.50 13.29
N ALA A 70 -11.40 11.53 13.92
CA ALA A 70 -11.83 12.71 14.65
C ALA A 70 -10.78 13.15 15.70
N PRO A 71 -10.43 14.45 15.75
CA PRO A 71 -9.42 14.95 16.67
C PRO A 71 -9.83 14.68 18.13
N ASN A 72 -8.94 14.04 18.88
CA ASN A 72 -9.14 13.76 20.31
C ASN A 72 -7.98 14.29 21.17
N GLY A 73 -7.14 15.18 20.61
CA GLY A 73 -5.94 15.73 21.25
C GLY A 73 -4.78 14.76 21.35
N LYS A 74 -4.87 13.57 20.74
CA LYS A 74 -3.83 12.54 20.71
C LYS A 74 -3.34 12.31 19.28
N PRO A 75 -2.11 11.80 19.11
CA PRO A 75 -1.65 11.28 17.81
C PRO A 75 -2.59 10.17 17.32
N ILE A 76 -2.69 10.03 15.99
CA ILE A 76 -3.44 8.90 15.42
C ILE A 76 -2.72 7.59 15.73
N GLU A 77 -3.51 6.54 15.94
CA GLU A 77 -3.01 5.19 16.19
C GLU A 77 -3.32 4.27 15.01
N LEU A 78 -2.50 3.23 14.85
CA LEU A 78 -2.68 2.25 13.79
C LEU A 78 -4.07 1.61 13.82
N ASP A 79 -4.58 1.33 15.01
CA ASP A 79 -5.88 0.69 15.21
C ASP A 79 -7.03 1.49 14.58
N GLN A 80 -6.95 2.82 14.56
CA GLN A 80 -7.96 3.66 13.93
C GLN A 80 -8.01 3.46 12.40
N LEU A 81 -6.86 3.25 11.76
CA LEU A 81 -6.80 2.96 10.32
C LEU A 81 -7.22 1.51 10.03
N VAL A 82 -6.84 0.57 10.89
CA VAL A 82 -7.27 -0.84 10.81
C VAL A 82 -8.79 -0.94 10.93
N ASP A 83 -9.39 -0.24 11.89
CA ASP A 83 -10.85 -0.23 12.09
C ASP A 83 -11.59 0.36 10.89
N GLN A 84 -11.06 1.42 10.27
CA GLN A 84 -11.65 1.99 9.06
C GLN A 84 -11.64 0.99 7.90
N VAL A 85 -10.51 0.32 7.67
CA VAL A 85 -10.38 -0.65 6.57
C VAL A 85 -11.26 -1.88 6.82
N ALA A 86 -11.22 -2.46 8.02
CA ALA A 86 -12.03 -3.61 8.37
C ALA A 86 -13.53 -3.31 8.27
N GLY A 87 -13.97 -2.18 8.86
CA GLY A 87 -15.35 -1.75 8.80
C GLY A 87 -15.84 -1.42 7.38
N ALA A 88 -14.97 -0.82 6.54
CA ALA A 88 -15.30 -0.57 5.14
C ALA A 88 -15.48 -1.89 4.35
N ILE A 89 -14.64 -2.90 4.62
CA ILE A 89 -14.80 -4.22 4.00
C ILE A 89 -16.13 -4.85 4.43
N GLU A 90 -16.48 -4.81 5.71
CA GLU A 90 -17.76 -5.32 6.23
C GLU A 90 -18.97 -4.65 5.56
N GLU A 91 -18.91 -3.33 5.35
CA GLU A 91 -20.01 -2.57 4.75
C GLU A 91 -20.13 -2.81 3.23
N ILE A 92 -18.98 -2.84 2.52
CA ILE A 92 -18.96 -2.97 1.05
C ILE A 92 -19.16 -4.43 0.61
N LEU A 93 -18.69 -5.40 1.40
CA LEU A 93 -18.69 -6.84 1.10
C LEU A 93 -19.29 -7.65 2.26
N PRO A 94 -20.55 -7.42 2.63
CA PRO A 94 -21.14 -8.06 3.81
C PRO A 94 -21.08 -9.60 3.72
N GLY A 95 -20.46 -10.23 4.74
CA GLY A 95 -20.34 -11.68 4.87
C GLY A 95 -19.35 -12.33 3.88
N ARG A 96 -18.54 -11.56 3.17
CA ARG A 96 -17.56 -12.06 2.18
C ARG A 96 -16.14 -11.77 2.62
N LYS A 97 -15.23 -12.64 2.23
CA LYS A 97 -13.79 -12.37 2.27
C LYS A 97 -13.34 -11.61 1.03
N ALA A 98 -12.27 -10.85 1.17
CA ALA A 98 -11.64 -10.11 0.07
C ALA A 98 -10.19 -10.53 -0.13
N PHE A 99 -9.67 -10.33 -1.33
CA PHE A 99 -8.24 -10.25 -1.56
C PHE A 99 -7.79 -8.86 -1.13
N LEU A 100 -6.79 -8.75 -0.25
CA LEU A 100 -6.28 -7.45 0.19
C LEU A 100 -4.95 -7.16 -0.47
N LEU A 101 -4.78 -5.92 -0.94
CA LEU A 101 -3.51 -5.37 -1.39
C LEU A 101 -3.21 -4.11 -0.59
N GLY A 102 -2.10 -4.11 0.12
CA GLY A 102 -1.60 -2.93 0.80
C GLY A 102 -0.28 -2.45 0.21
N TYR A 103 -0.14 -1.14 0.06
CA TYR A 103 1.10 -0.50 -0.38
C TYR A 103 1.66 0.40 0.71
N SER A 104 2.95 0.24 1.06
CA SER A 104 3.63 1.06 2.07
C SER A 104 2.91 1.02 3.43
N LEU A 105 2.46 2.13 4.02
CA LEU A 105 1.63 2.14 5.24
C LEU A 105 0.36 1.29 5.04
N GLY A 106 -0.22 1.27 3.83
CA GLY A 106 -1.34 0.38 3.52
C GLY A 106 -0.99 -1.09 3.69
N ALA A 107 0.26 -1.50 3.41
CA ALA A 107 0.70 -2.87 3.68
C ALA A 107 0.78 -3.18 5.18
N VAL A 108 1.17 -2.21 6.01
CA VAL A 108 1.14 -2.35 7.47
C VAL A 108 -0.29 -2.53 7.96
N VAL A 109 -1.20 -1.67 7.49
CA VAL A 109 -2.63 -1.72 7.88
C VAL A 109 -3.28 -3.02 7.43
N THR A 110 -3.09 -3.45 6.17
CA THR A 110 -3.68 -4.70 5.66
C THR A 110 -3.10 -5.94 6.34
N ALA A 111 -1.81 -5.94 6.69
CA ALA A 111 -1.21 -7.00 7.49
C ALA A 111 -1.87 -7.11 8.89
N ALA A 112 -2.11 -5.98 9.56
CA ALA A 112 -2.80 -5.95 10.83
C ALA A 112 -4.28 -6.39 10.70
N VAL A 113 -4.99 -5.98 9.62
CA VAL A 113 -6.34 -6.48 9.33
C VAL A 113 -6.33 -7.98 9.14
N ALA A 114 -5.43 -8.53 8.32
CA ALA A 114 -5.36 -9.97 8.05
C ALA A 114 -5.08 -10.80 9.32
N ALA A 115 -4.24 -10.27 10.22
CA ALA A 115 -3.93 -10.92 11.50
C ALA A 115 -5.08 -10.90 12.50
N ARG A 116 -5.84 -9.79 12.56
CA ARG A 116 -6.88 -9.54 13.58
C ARG A 116 -8.27 -9.93 13.10
N ARG A 117 -8.49 -9.92 11.78
CA ARG A 117 -9.75 -10.22 11.11
C ARG A 117 -9.56 -11.22 9.96
N PRO A 118 -9.10 -12.46 10.26
CA PRO A 118 -8.91 -13.50 9.24
C PRO A 118 -10.23 -13.92 8.55
N ASP A 119 -11.37 -13.57 9.15
CA ASP A 119 -12.70 -13.72 8.57
C ASP A 119 -12.97 -12.80 7.37
N LEU A 120 -12.23 -11.71 7.22
CA LEU A 120 -12.37 -10.75 6.11
C LEU A 120 -11.38 -10.98 4.97
N VAL A 121 -10.34 -11.80 5.18
CA VAL A 121 -9.21 -11.90 4.24
C VAL A 121 -9.09 -13.30 3.69
N GLU A 122 -9.07 -13.41 2.35
CA GLU A 122 -8.84 -14.67 1.65
C GLU A 122 -7.39 -14.79 1.17
N ARG A 123 -6.86 -13.71 0.58
CA ARG A 123 -5.45 -13.61 0.12
C ARG A 123 -4.90 -12.23 0.44
N LEU A 124 -3.59 -12.14 0.62
CA LEU A 124 -2.93 -10.90 1.02
C LEU A 124 -1.74 -10.59 0.12
N VAL A 125 -1.64 -9.36 -0.35
CA VAL A 125 -0.49 -8.83 -1.09
C VAL A 125 0.07 -7.63 -0.35
N LEU A 126 1.34 -7.72 0.08
CA LEU A 126 2.04 -6.69 0.84
C LEU A 126 3.15 -6.07 -0.01
N VAL A 127 2.97 -4.85 -0.49
CA VAL A 127 3.90 -4.16 -1.37
C VAL A 127 4.69 -3.11 -0.59
N ALA A 128 6.01 -3.21 -0.58
CA ALA A 128 6.92 -2.25 0.07
C ALA A 128 6.56 -1.97 1.54
N GLY A 129 6.07 -2.99 2.27
CA GLY A 129 5.64 -2.91 3.65
C GLY A 129 6.75 -3.18 4.67
N TRP A 130 6.43 -3.00 5.96
CA TRP A 130 7.30 -3.32 7.09
C TRP A 130 6.48 -3.71 8.31
N MET A 131 7.08 -4.45 9.25
CA MET A 131 6.40 -4.83 10.49
C MET A 131 6.87 -4.04 11.72
N LYS A 132 8.08 -3.48 11.68
CA LYS A 132 8.64 -2.68 12.77
C LYS A 132 9.55 -1.60 12.21
N THR A 133 9.32 -0.36 12.62
CA THR A 133 10.15 0.79 12.23
C THR A 133 11.53 0.71 12.90
N ASP A 134 12.57 0.91 12.10
CA ASP A 134 13.95 0.93 12.56
C ASP A 134 14.56 2.34 12.59
N LEU A 135 15.79 2.42 13.04
CA LEU A 135 16.50 3.70 13.18
C LEU A 135 16.70 4.41 11.83
N GLN A 136 16.93 3.68 10.73
CA GLN A 136 17.08 4.31 9.40
C GLN A 136 15.79 5.01 8.98
N GLN A 137 14.64 4.37 9.18
CA GLN A 137 13.33 4.97 8.88
C GLN A 137 13.04 6.17 9.78
N ILE A 138 13.40 6.10 11.07
CA ILE A 138 13.27 7.22 12.01
C ILE A 138 14.11 8.42 11.54
N LEU A 139 15.40 8.22 11.25
CA LEU A 139 16.30 9.29 10.81
C LEU A 139 15.85 9.91 9.47
N ARG A 140 15.39 9.09 8.52
CA ARG A 140 14.78 9.59 7.27
C ARG A 140 13.56 10.48 7.57
N ASN A 141 12.72 10.05 8.49
CA ASN A 141 11.53 10.79 8.90
C ASN A 141 11.88 12.11 9.62
N ASP A 142 12.94 12.12 10.45
CA ASP A 142 13.44 13.34 11.10
C ASP A 142 13.86 14.41 10.08
N VAL A 143 14.57 13.98 9.03
CA VAL A 143 14.93 14.89 7.92
C VAL A 143 13.70 15.41 7.21
N TRP A 144 12.72 14.51 6.91
CA TRP A 144 11.47 14.92 6.29
C TRP A 144 10.69 15.94 7.13
N GLN A 145 10.59 15.73 8.46
CA GLN A 145 9.92 16.66 9.37
C GLN A 145 10.63 18.02 9.43
N ALA A 146 11.96 18.03 9.47
CA ALA A 146 12.74 19.26 9.45
C ALA A 146 12.48 20.07 8.16
N LEU A 147 12.49 19.40 7.01
CA LEU A 147 12.17 20.03 5.72
C LEU A 147 10.70 20.47 5.63
N ARG A 148 9.78 19.71 6.20
CA ARG A 148 8.36 20.07 6.29
C ARG A 148 8.14 21.34 7.11
N ALA A 149 8.86 21.47 8.22
CA ALA A 149 8.78 22.63 9.11
C ALA A 149 9.45 23.88 8.52
N SER A 150 10.49 23.73 7.70
CA SER A 150 11.18 24.87 7.05
C SER A 150 10.29 25.58 6.02
N GLY A 151 9.30 24.88 5.45
CA GLY A 151 8.39 25.43 4.45
C GLY A 151 9.03 25.69 3.08
N ASP A 152 10.30 25.30 2.87
CA ASP A 152 10.95 25.42 1.59
C ASP A 152 10.59 24.25 0.64
N GLY A 153 10.91 24.38 -0.64
CA GLY A 153 10.63 23.39 -1.67
C GLY A 153 11.48 22.11 -1.58
N ALA A 154 12.50 22.06 -0.72
CA ALA A 154 13.45 20.94 -0.64
C ALA A 154 12.80 19.64 -0.20
N ILE A 155 11.68 19.72 0.55
CA ILE A 155 10.90 18.54 0.93
C ILE A 155 10.42 17.72 -0.29
N ARG A 156 10.06 18.38 -1.41
CA ARG A 156 9.61 17.69 -2.63
C ARG A 156 10.76 16.92 -3.28
N ALA A 157 11.92 17.58 -3.41
CA ALA A 157 13.13 16.96 -3.94
C ALA A 157 13.59 15.79 -3.07
N TYR A 158 13.58 15.95 -1.74
CA TYR A 158 13.93 14.91 -0.80
C TYR A 158 12.97 13.72 -0.85
N SER A 159 11.65 13.98 -0.89
CA SER A 159 10.64 12.93 -1.01
C SER A 159 10.80 12.14 -2.31
N THR A 160 11.06 12.83 -3.43
CA THR A 160 11.34 12.20 -4.73
C THR A 160 12.60 11.36 -4.68
N PHE A 161 13.69 11.90 -4.13
CA PHE A 161 14.96 11.17 -3.97
C PHE A 161 14.80 9.88 -3.15
N CYS A 162 14.04 9.92 -2.06
CA CYS A 162 13.80 8.75 -1.22
C CYS A 162 12.83 7.74 -1.86
N ALA A 163 11.85 8.22 -2.66
CA ALA A 163 10.81 7.38 -3.23
C ALA A 163 11.28 6.57 -4.44
N PHE A 164 12.07 7.18 -5.32
CA PHE A 164 12.46 6.56 -6.58
C PHE A 164 13.82 5.87 -6.49
N GLY A 165 13.96 4.74 -7.17
CA GLY A 165 15.23 4.01 -7.26
C GLY A 165 16.29 4.76 -8.04
N GLY A 166 17.58 4.61 -7.63
CA GLY A 166 18.70 5.24 -8.31
C GLY A 166 18.74 5.00 -9.84
N PRO A 167 18.53 3.75 -10.34
CA PRO A 167 18.48 3.51 -11.78
C PRO A 167 17.34 4.25 -12.49
N PHE A 168 16.17 4.39 -11.85
CA PHE A 168 15.07 5.17 -12.41
C PHE A 168 15.43 6.66 -12.48
N LEU A 169 15.93 7.22 -11.40
CA LEU A 169 16.36 8.63 -11.36
C LEU A 169 17.45 8.93 -12.39
N ALA A 170 18.41 8.02 -12.57
CA ALA A 170 19.49 8.17 -13.58
C ALA A 170 18.96 8.19 -15.02
N SER A 171 17.77 7.66 -15.28
CA SER A 171 17.11 7.65 -16.58
C SER A 171 16.22 8.87 -16.86
N LYS A 172 16.07 9.79 -15.89
CA LYS A 172 15.17 10.95 -15.96
C LYS A 172 15.92 12.26 -15.91
N THR A 173 15.27 13.29 -16.43
CA THR A 173 15.68 14.68 -16.22
C THR A 173 14.84 15.30 -15.10
N LEU A 174 15.28 16.45 -14.57
CA LEU A 174 14.47 17.18 -13.59
C LEU A 174 13.10 17.59 -14.18
N ALA A 175 13.06 17.95 -15.45
CA ALA A 175 11.83 18.32 -16.15
C ALA A 175 10.80 17.16 -16.21
N ASP A 176 11.28 15.92 -16.29
CA ASP A 176 10.39 14.72 -16.28
C ASP A 176 9.73 14.50 -14.93
N LEU A 177 10.39 14.89 -13.84
CA LEU A 177 9.93 14.67 -12.47
C LEU A 177 9.20 15.89 -11.90
N GLN A 178 9.43 17.08 -12.41
CA GLN A 178 8.88 18.33 -11.89
C GLN A 178 7.35 18.31 -11.74
N PRO A 179 6.55 17.85 -12.73
CA PRO A 179 5.09 17.79 -12.58
C PRO A 179 4.64 16.94 -11.39
N GLY A 180 5.28 15.79 -11.16
CA GLY A 180 5.00 14.93 -10.01
C GLY A 180 5.39 15.59 -8.69
N MET A 181 6.54 16.26 -8.65
CA MET A 181 6.98 17.01 -7.48
C MET A 181 6.01 18.15 -7.14
N ASP A 182 5.55 18.90 -8.14
CA ASP A 182 4.62 20.02 -7.95
C ASP A 182 3.23 19.54 -7.49
N ALA A 183 2.81 18.34 -7.91
CA ALA A 183 1.55 17.75 -7.51
C ALA A 183 1.56 17.19 -6.07
N MET A 184 2.71 17.07 -5.41
CA MET A 184 2.77 16.60 -4.02
C MET A 184 2.02 17.55 -3.10
N ALA A 185 1.00 17.04 -2.41
CA ALA A 185 0.29 17.75 -1.36
C ALA A 185 0.81 17.31 0.02
N PHE A 186 0.92 18.27 0.92
CA PHE A 186 1.31 18.04 2.31
C PHE A 186 0.24 18.64 3.21
N ASP A 187 -0.46 17.82 3.96
CA ASP A 187 -1.52 18.23 4.86
C ASP A 187 -1.31 17.69 6.29
N ALA A 188 -2.15 18.13 7.21
CA ALA A 188 -2.05 17.76 8.62
C ALA A 188 -2.29 16.26 8.85
N PHE A 189 -3.11 15.61 8.02
CA PHE A 189 -3.34 14.17 8.16
C PHE A 189 -2.14 13.35 7.67
N GLY A 190 -1.51 13.78 6.58
CA GLY A 190 -0.24 13.22 6.13
C GLY A 190 0.88 13.38 7.17
N ASP A 191 0.97 14.54 7.81
CA ASP A 191 1.93 14.80 8.91
C ASP A 191 1.70 13.82 10.08
N GLN A 192 0.44 13.54 10.45
CA GLN A 192 0.09 12.55 11.49
C GLN A 192 0.44 11.12 11.08
N GLN A 193 0.22 10.76 9.81
CA GLN A 193 0.63 9.44 9.29
C GLN A 193 2.15 9.29 9.29
N MET A 194 2.90 10.34 8.98
CA MET A 194 4.37 10.34 9.07
C MET A 194 4.84 10.14 10.51
N GLU A 195 4.15 10.72 11.49
CA GLU A 195 4.45 10.48 12.91
C GLU A 195 4.05 9.06 13.35
N LEU A 196 2.92 8.53 12.86
CA LEU A 196 2.53 7.14 13.08
C LEU A 196 3.60 6.18 12.56
N ASN A 197 4.17 6.43 11.38
CA ASN A 197 5.21 5.59 10.77
C ASN A 197 6.44 5.42 11.68
N ARG A 198 6.75 6.38 12.55
CA ARG A 198 7.87 6.28 13.50
C ARG A 198 7.64 5.22 14.59
N ARG A 199 6.38 4.89 14.87
CA ARG A 199 5.94 4.07 16.01
C ARG A 199 5.42 2.70 15.60
N ILE A 200 5.45 2.35 14.31
CA ILE A 200 4.94 1.05 13.82
C ILE A 200 5.69 -0.10 14.48
N ASN A 201 4.89 -0.99 15.06
CA ASN A 201 5.35 -2.30 15.55
C ASN A 201 4.16 -3.26 15.53
N ILE A 202 4.09 -4.11 14.51
CA ILE A 202 3.06 -5.14 14.31
C ILE A 202 3.67 -6.55 14.29
N VAL A 203 4.81 -6.74 14.93
CA VAL A 203 5.51 -8.04 14.93
C VAL A 203 4.59 -9.16 15.42
N GLU A 204 3.88 -8.95 16.53
CA GLU A 204 2.96 -9.93 17.09
C GLU A 204 1.72 -10.19 16.20
N ASP A 205 1.30 -9.20 15.43
CA ASP A 205 0.21 -9.36 14.46
C ASP A 205 0.66 -10.24 13.29
N VAL A 206 1.84 -9.94 12.72
CA VAL A 206 2.33 -10.60 11.49
C VAL A 206 2.42 -12.12 11.66
N HIS A 207 2.83 -12.61 12.82
CA HIS A 207 2.90 -14.05 13.13
C HIS A 207 1.54 -14.75 13.18
N ARG A 208 0.44 -13.99 13.22
CA ARG A 208 -0.94 -14.54 13.24
C ARG A 208 -1.62 -14.53 11.88
N ILE A 209 -0.96 -14.05 10.84
CA ILE A 209 -1.50 -14.04 9.49
C ILE A 209 -1.58 -15.47 8.98
N SER A 210 -2.80 -15.91 8.69
CA SER A 210 -3.09 -17.26 8.15
C SER A 210 -3.46 -17.27 6.66
N ALA A 211 -3.74 -16.10 6.09
CA ALA A 211 -4.07 -15.97 4.67
C ALA A 211 -2.81 -16.20 3.81
N PRO A 212 -2.90 -16.94 2.69
CA PRO A 212 -1.85 -17.01 1.70
C PRO A 212 -1.38 -15.60 1.32
N THR A 213 -0.07 -15.35 1.41
CA THR A 213 0.49 -14.00 1.30
C THR A 213 1.57 -13.92 0.22
N LEU A 214 1.52 -12.88 -0.61
CA LEU A 214 2.62 -12.44 -1.46
C LEU A 214 3.24 -11.17 -0.89
N VAL A 215 4.52 -11.22 -0.54
CA VAL A 215 5.30 -10.04 -0.17
C VAL A 215 6.12 -9.59 -1.36
N ILE A 216 5.96 -8.33 -1.77
CA ILE A 216 6.71 -7.73 -2.88
C ILE A 216 7.71 -6.73 -2.31
N GLY A 217 9.00 -7.04 -2.51
CA GLY A 217 10.13 -6.23 -2.09
C GLY A 217 10.70 -5.38 -3.23
N CYS A 218 11.07 -4.13 -2.91
CA CYS A 218 11.67 -3.18 -3.83
C CYS A 218 13.17 -3.06 -3.54
N THR A 219 14.04 -3.46 -4.49
CA THR A 219 15.48 -3.65 -4.20
C THR A 219 16.25 -2.36 -3.98
N HIS A 220 15.76 -1.24 -4.52
CA HIS A 220 16.36 0.10 -4.41
C HIS A 220 15.57 1.03 -3.48
N ASP A 221 14.69 0.47 -2.64
CA ASP A 221 13.84 1.25 -1.74
C ASP A 221 14.67 1.87 -0.60
N GLN A 222 14.65 3.20 -0.52
CA GLN A 222 15.31 3.97 0.54
C GLN A 222 14.34 4.42 1.63
N MET A 223 13.02 4.35 1.40
CA MET A 223 12.01 4.66 2.41
C MET A 223 11.79 3.49 3.36
N VAL A 224 11.62 2.30 2.79
CA VAL A 224 11.44 1.03 3.50
C VAL A 224 12.42 0.02 2.88
N PRO A 225 13.68 0.00 3.30
CA PRO A 225 14.70 -0.88 2.72
C PRO A 225 14.26 -2.35 2.65
N ILE A 226 14.65 -3.04 1.59
CA ILE A 226 14.20 -4.40 1.25
C ILE A 226 14.34 -5.43 2.39
N ARG A 227 15.24 -5.19 3.35
CA ARG A 227 15.34 -6.06 4.55
C ARG A 227 14.04 -6.13 5.35
N HIS A 228 13.21 -5.07 5.30
CA HIS A 228 11.91 -5.04 5.98
C HIS A 228 10.90 -5.95 5.29
N GLN A 229 10.86 -5.95 3.95
CA GLN A 229 9.99 -6.87 3.19
C GLN A 229 10.48 -8.32 3.35
N LYS A 230 11.80 -8.55 3.39
CA LYS A 230 12.35 -9.87 3.69
C LYS A 230 12.02 -10.33 5.11
N ALA A 231 12.00 -9.41 6.09
CA ALA A 231 11.56 -9.72 7.44
C ALA A 231 10.06 -10.07 7.51
N LEU A 232 9.19 -9.34 6.79
CA LEU A 232 7.77 -9.70 6.64
C LEU A 232 7.60 -11.10 6.06
N PHE A 233 8.28 -11.39 4.95
CA PHE A 233 8.27 -12.71 4.31
C PHE A 233 8.67 -13.82 5.28
N GLY A 234 9.75 -13.62 6.04
CA GLY A 234 10.22 -14.62 7.01
C GLY A 234 9.34 -14.77 8.24
N ALA A 235 8.45 -13.81 8.52
CA ALA A 235 7.57 -13.83 9.69
C ALA A 235 6.17 -14.39 9.41
N ILE A 236 5.76 -14.49 8.15
CA ILE A 236 4.45 -15.03 7.74
C ILE A 236 4.63 -16.47 7.27
N GLU A 237 3.91 -17.40 7.88
CA GLU A 237 4.07 -18.84 7.62
C GLU A 237 3.75 -19.22 6.17
N ASP A 238 2.63 -18.76 5.64
CA ASP A 238 2.21 -19.03 4.25
C ASP A 238 2.51 -17.85 3.32
N ALA A 239 3.80 -17.48 3.22
CA ALA A 239 4.23 -16.37 2.38
C ALA A 239 5.06 -16.82 1.16
N ARG A 240 5.00 -16.01 0.10
CA ARG A 240 5.89 -16.03 -1.08
C ARG A 240 6.53 -14.66 -1.21
N PHE A 241 7.71 -14.58 -1.80
CA PHE A 241 8.45 -13.34 -1.95
C PHE A 241 8.81 -13.05 -3.40
N ALA A 242 8.46 -11.86 -3.89
CA ALA A 242 8.88 -11.36 -5.20
C ALA A 242 9.75 -10.11 -5.03
N GLU A 243 10.80 -9.98 -5.82
CA GLU A 243 11.66 -8.78 -5.87
C GLU A 243 11.43 -8.02 -7.16
N ILE A 244 11.24 -6.70 -7.06
CA ILE A 244 11.17 -5.80 -8.20
C ILE A 244 12.31 -4.78 -8.09
N PRO A 245 13.13 -4.58 -9.14
CA PRO A 245 14.28 -3.67 -9.10
C PRO A 245 13.83 -2.20 -9.25
N THR A 246 13.16 -1.68 -8.20
CA THR A 246 12.62 -0.31 -8.09
C THR A 246 12.96 0.30 -6.74
N GLY A 247 12.77 1.61 -6.62
CA GLY A 247 12.62 2.28 -5.33
C GLY A 247 11.26 1.99 -4.69
N HIS A 248 10.92 2.78 -3.67
CA HIS A 248 9.64 2.68 -2.98
C HIS A 248 8.44 2.91 -3.90
N ALA A 249 8.59 3.79 -4.90
CA ALA A 249 7.55 4.19 -5.84
C ALA A 249 7.29 3.15 -6.95
N VAL A 250 7.29 1.86 -6.62
CA VAL A 250 7.09 0.73 -7.57
C VAL A 250 5.83 0.87 -8.41
N VAL A 251 4.77 1.45 -7.86
CA VAL A 251 3.49 1.72 -8.54
C VAL A 251 3.64 2.68 -9.74
N PHE A 252 4.73 3.44 -9.80
CA PHE A 252 5.08 4.35 -10.91
C PHE A 252 6.25 3.84 -11.74
N GLU A 253 7.27 3.25 -11.10
CA GLU A 253 8.48 2.82 -11.80
C GLU A 253 8.24 1.59 -12.68
N ARG A 254 7.51 0.59 -12.17
CA ARG A 254 7.24 -0.67 -12.87
C ARG A 254 5.83 -1.21 -12.63
N PRO A 255 4.77 -0.45 -12.97
CA PRO A 255 3.39 -0.87 -12.72
C PRO A 255 3.02 -2.18 -13.43
N SER A 256 3.56 -2.45 -14.61
CA SER A 256 3.27 -3.69 -15.36
C SER A 256 3.85 -4.92 -14.68
N GLU A 257 5.10 -4.86 -14.19
CA GLU A 257 5.74 -5.96 -13.47
C GLU A 257 5.04 -6.21 -12.13
N LEU A 258 4.71 -5.12 -11.41
CA LEU A 258 3.92 -5.19 -10.18
C LEU A 258 2.56 -5.88 -10.43
N THR A 259 1.83 -5.45 -11.46
CA THR A 259 0.55 -6.04 -11.85
C THR A 259 0.69 -7.53 -12.18
N HIS A 260 1.74 -7.91 -12.92
CA HIS A 260 1.99 -9.31 -13.27
C HIS A 260 2.11 -10.19 -12.02
N HIS A 261 2.93 -9.78 -11.04
CA HIS A 261 3.09 -10.54 -9.79
C HIS A 261 1.79 -10.63 -9.00
N ILE A 262 1.05 -9.51 -8.88
CA ILE A 262 -0.24 -9.47 -8.19
C ILE A 262 -1.22 -10.43 -8.84
N GLN A 263 -1.47 -10.30 -10.14
CA GLN A 263 -2.47 -11.11 -10.85
C GLN A 263 -2.12 -12.58 -10.81
N ARG A 264 -0.85 -12.95 -11.09
CA ARG A 264 -0.42 -14.33 -11.04
C ARG A 264 -0.66 -14.98 -9.68
N PHE A 265 -0.36 -14.25 -8.59
CA PHE A 265 -0.62 -14.76 -7.25
C PHE A 265 -2.11 -14.86 -6.93
N LEU A 266 -2.92 -13.88 -7.36
CA LEU A 266 -4.36 -13.91 -7.13
C LEU A 266 -5.05 -15.00 -7.97
N ASP A 267 -4.59 -15.26 -9.19
CA ASP A 267 -5.16 -16.30 -10.05
C ASP A 267 -4.73 -17.71 -9.57
N GLU A 268 -3.44 -17.88 -9.20
CA GLU A 268 -2.83 -19.18 -8.90
C GLU A 268 -1.95 -19.11 -7.64
N PRO A 269 -2.50 -18.94 -6.44
CA PRO A 269 -1.73 -18.78 -5.20
C PRO A 269 -0.81 -19.98 -4.91
N GLU A 270 -1.20 -21.19 -5.35
CA GLU A 270 -0.45 -22.42 -5.18
C GLU A 270 0.64 -22.65 -6.24
N ALA A 271 0.77 -21.78 -7.25
CA ALA A 271 1.81 -21.88 -8.27
C ALA A 271 3.23 -21.82 -7.66
N PHE A 272 3.34 -21.25 -6.48
CA PHE A 272 4.56 -21.21 -5.67
C PHE A 272 4.26 -21.67 -4.25
N THR A 273 5.06 -22.59 -3.75
CA THR A 273 4.94 -23.07 -2.36
C THR A 273 5.26 -21.98 -1.35
N ALA A 274 4.70 -22.08 -0.15
CA ALA A 274 5.08 -21.24 0.98
C ALA A 274 6.61 -21.28 1.21
N GLY A 275 7.19 -20.14 1.57
CA GLY A 275 8.63 -19.99 1.76
C GLY A 275 9.43 -19.83 0.46
N SER A 276 8.80 -19.81 -0.73
CA SER A 276 9.53 -19.68 -1.99
C SER A 276 9.71 -18.22 -2.44
N ILE A 277 10.78 -18.01 -3.24
CA ILE A 277 11.02 -16.77 -3.96
C ILE A 277 10.43 -16.92 -5.36
N VAL A 278 9.54 -16.01 -5.73
CA VAL A 278 8.91 -15.98 -7.06
C VAL A 278 9.94 -15.49 -8.09
N PRO A 279 10.19 -16.24 -9.15
CA PRO A 279 11.13 -15.82 -10.19
C PRO A 279 10.70 -14.51 -10.85
N THR A 280 11.68 -13.65 -11.14
CA THR A 280 11.44 -12.45 -11.97
C THR A 280 10.93 -12.88 -13.35
N PRO A 281 9.89 -12.23 -13.88
CA PRO A 281 9.44 -12.51 -15.24
C PRO A 281 10.59 -12.34 -16.24
N GLN A 282 10.80 -13.33 -17.08
CA GLN A 282 11.74 -13.23 -18.20
C GLN A 282 11.03 -12.51 -19.35
N PRO A 283 11.69 -11.53 -20.03
CA PRO A 283 11.11 -10.82 -21.15
C PRO A 283 10.85 -11.72 -22.36
#